data_8c49ad013d712015e59f14fa4f020205
#
_entry.id   8c49ad013d712015e59f14fa4f020205
#
_cell.length_a   1.000
_cell.length_b   1.000
_cell.length_c   1.000
_cell.angle_alpha   90.00
_cell.angle_beta   90.00
_cell.angle_gamma   90.00
#
_symmetry.space_group_name_H-M   'P 1'
#
loop_
_entity.id
_entity.type
_entity.pdbx_description
1 polymer ?
#
loop_
_entity_poly.entity_id
_entity_poly.type
_entity_poly.pdbx_seq_one_letter_code
_entity_poly.pdbx_strand_id
1 'polypeptide(L)'
;MAQCAHAAFASPSEPATAILLSPFVCYRYACTLSGLQYTLFTAAIVCGVGFWFGKRFAGDVDARNFTRSEKGTYGTAGWMDASERQTFLESVPLERPKGTILGVESRSLVVLPDDTPFNKHIGIFGASGTRKSRGFVRPYLLQCIRRGESVVCTDLKGEHYRDLAHSFRQSGYTVKVLNLVDPTHSDAWNCMEQLDGDTLRAQILTDIIIANTGNGHGAPFWDNGEQNLLRALILYVDQSPHYTRKTLSATYQLLTHTPLPQLTALFERLPITHPAKAPYNLFAQASDSVKSGIVIGLGTRLQTLQSKEVERLISTSDIDLTSPATEKCAYFIILSDQGPHLQFLSSLFFSLLFQDLVTFADKQSSGRCPVPVHIVLEELNNIGDNPIPRLPSRLSVLRARAIRVCCIVQSLGQLQSRFPDHQWAEILGNLDIQMLFGCTDLLTAEYFSQRSGEMTVDVQSQMTMRQSIAITQVVPQYRLSESVGQRTLLTPDEILRLPNDELLLALRGCNLLRLKKYDYAQHPDGQSLVPSDIQTYPSPPEIEQDVAAAPSPTPRKPVTHLYQPAQQNDFLRR
;
A
#
# COMPACT_ATOMS: atom_id res chain seq x y z
N MET A 1 -50.81 44.72 3.75
CA MET A 1 -52.22 44.38 3.50
C MET A 1 -52.77 43.37 4.49
N ALA A 2 -52.19 42.19 4.72
CA ALA A 2 -52.68 41.19 5.65
C ALA A 2 -52.85 41.70 7.10
N GLN A 3 -51.91 42.52 7.60
CA GLN A 3 -51.99 43.15 8.93
C GLN A 3 -53.13 44.19 9.01
N CYS A 4 -53.35 44.94 7.91
CA CYS A 4 -54.43 45.91 7.87
C CYS A 4 -55.81 45.21 7.80
N ALA A 5 -55.90 44.11 7.08
CA ALA A 5 -57.14 43.28 7.07
C ALA A 5 -57.48 42.73 8.46
N HIS A 6 -56.47 42.20 9.19
CA HIS A 6 -56.67 41.69 10.55
C HIS A 6 -57.05 42.80 11.56
N ALA A 7 -56.41 43.96 11.44
CA ALA A 7 -56.79 45.13 12.25
C ALA A 7 -58.21 45.62 11.96
N ALA A 8 -58.69 45.53 10.72
CA ALA A 8 -60.07 45.84 10.33
C ALA A 8 -61.11 44.89 10.95
N PHE A 9 -60.78 43.60 11.13
CA PHE A 9 -61.62 42.64 11.83
C PHE A 9 -61.63 42.80 13.34
N ALA A 10 -60.58 43.32 13.93
CA ALA A 10 -60.44 43.47 15.37
C ALA A 10 -61.05 44.78 15.94
N SER A 11 -61.43 45.77 15.07
CA SER A 11 -61.99 47.06 15.48
C SER A 11 -63.26 47.36 14.71
N PRO A 12 -64.44 46.89 15.16
CA PRO A 12 -65.71 47.01 14.45
C PRO A 12 -66.28 48.40 14.32
N SER A 13 -65.66 49.44 14.85
CA SER A 13 -66.18 50.84 14.88
C SER A 13 -65.72 51.72 13.72
N GLU A 14 -64.88 51.27 12.83
CA GLU A 14 -64.45 52.04 11.63
C GLU A 14 -64.69 51.29 10.33
N PRO A 15 -64.99 51.96 9.21
CA PRO A 15 -65.18 51.29 7.94
C PRO A 15 -63.86 50.66 7.46
N ALA A 16 -63.92 49.36 7.07
CA ALA A 16 -62.78 48.52 6.71
C ALA A 16 -61.87 49.13 5.63
N THR A 17 -62.39 49.96 4.76
CA THR A 17 -61.68 50.66 3.71
C THR A 17 -60.74 51.77 4.23
N ALA A 18 -61.12 52.45 5.32
CA ALA A 18 -60.29 53.50 5.91
C ALA A 18 -59.09 52.93 6.68
N ILE A 19 -59.29 51.75 7.31
CA ILE A 19 -58.22 51.03 8.03
C ILE A 19 -57.19 50.48 7.05
N LEU A 20 -57.61 49.97 5.89
CA LEU A 20 -56.70 49.42 4.85
C LEU A 20 -55.76 50.47 4.19
N LEU A 21 -56.17 51.73 4.23
CA LEU A 21 -55.44 52.83 3.59
C LEU A 21 -54.57 53.67 4.59
N SER A 22 -54.71 53.44 5.90
CA SER A 22 -54.00 54.21 6.92
C SER A 22 -52.80 53.47 7.49
N PRO A 23 -51.55 53.83 7.14
CA PRO A 23 -50.36 53.19 7.71
C PRO A 23 -50.25 53.41 9.22
N PHE A 24 -50.86 54.48 9.76
CA PHE A 24 -50.81 54.83 11.19
C PHE A 24 -51.64 53.87 12.06
N VAL A 25 -52.77 53.43 11.57
CA VAL A 25 -53.66 52.45 12.25
C VAL A 25 -52.98 51.07 12.24
N CYS A 26 -52.38 50.65 11.15
CA CYS A 26 -51.59 49.42 11.05
C CYS A 26 -50.41 49.42 12.02
N TYR A 27 -49.72 50.56 12.15
CA TYR A 27 -48.58 50.69 13.09
C TYR A 27 -49.07 50.57 14.57
N ARG A 28 -50.13 51.27 14.92
CA ARG A 28 -50.72 51.18 16.27
C ARG A 28 -51.17 49.76 16.63
N TYR A 29 -51.80 49.06 15.69
CA TYR A 29 -52.17 47.68 15.90
C TYR A 29 -50.96 46.73 16.05
N ALA A 30 -49.92 46.94 15.25
CA ALA A 30 -48.68 46.17 15.31
C ALA A 30 -47.97 46.34 16.67
N CYS A 31 -48.17 47.44 17.37
CA CYS A 31 -47.64 47.70 18.69
C CYS A 31 -48.47 47.07 19.84
N THR A 32 -49.63 46.47 19.57
CA THR A 32 -50.41 45.72 20.58
C THR A 32 -49.83 44.30 20.71
N LEU A 33 -50.12 43.62 21.85
CA LEU A 33 -49.61 42.27 22.09
C LEU A 33 -50.08 41.26 21.02
N SER A 34 -51.34 41.33 20.59
CA SER A 34 -51.90 40.53 19.49
C SER A 34 -51.38 40.92 18.13
N GLY A 35 -51.15 42.22 17.90
CA GLY A 35 -50.56 42.74 16.67
C GLY A 35 -49.10 42.30 16.54
N LEU A 36 -48.34 42.31 17.65
CA LEU A 36 -46.95 41.83 17.66
C LEU A 36 -46.86 40.34 17.33
N GLN A 37 -47.73 39.51 17.91
CA GLN A 37 -47.81 38.07 17.59
C GLN A 37 -48.14 37.85 16.14
N TYR A 38 -49.09 38.58 15.56
CA TYR A 38 -49.48 38.47 14.18
C TYR A 38 -48.38 38.96 13.22
N THR A 39 -47.66 40.03 13.58
CA THR A 39 -46.51 40.50 12.79
C THR A 39 -45.34 39.52 12.81
N LEU A 40 -45.03 38.90 13.96
CA LEU A 40 -44.04 37.86 14.05
C LEU A 40 -44.42 36.62 13.25
N PHE A 41 -45.69 36.22 13.28
CA PHE A 41 -46.20 35.07 12.50
C PHE A 41 -46.15 35.33 10.99
N THR A 42 -46.60 36.52 10.54
CA THR A 42 -46.53 36.89 9.12
C THR A 42 -45.08 37.06 8.65
N ALA A 43 -44.20 37.66 9.46
CA ALA A 43 -42.80 37.75 9.16
C ALA A 43 -42.16 36.35 9.04
N ALA A 44 -42.48 35.42 9.93
CA ALA A 44 -41.99 34.03 9.87
C ALA A 44 -42.45 33.32 8.59
N ILE A 45 -43.73 33.53 8.18
CA ILE A 45 -44.25 32.98 6.92
C ILE A 45 -43.54 33.58 5.72
N VAL A 46 -43.37 34.90 5.66
CA VAL A 46 -42.69 35.60 4.56
C VAL A 46 -41.22 35.16 4.49
N CYS A 47 -40.54 35.07 5.63
CA CYS A 47 -39.16 34.56 5.70
C CYS A 47 -39.12 33.07 5.30
N GLY A 48 -40.04 32.24 5.74
CA GLY A 48 -40.13 30.83 5.37
C GLY A 48 -40.39 30.63 3.88
N VAL A 49 -41.32 31.38 3.33
CA VAL A 49 -41.63 31.36 1.89
C VAL A 49 -40.44 31.94 1.10
N GLY A 50 -39.83 33.05 1.54
CA GLY A 50 -38.64 33.64 0.93
C GLY A 50 -37.43 32.68 0.95
N PHE A 51 -37.26 31.97 2.07
CA PHE A 51 -36.22 30.94 2.21
C PHE A 51 -36.48 29.74 1.29
N TRP A 52 -37.74 29.28 1.23
CA TRP A 52 -38.16 28.17 0.37
C TRP A 52 -38.00 28.52 -1.12
N PHE A 53 -38.46 29.74 -1.53
CA PHE A 53 -38.26 30.25 -2.89
C PHE A 53 -36.76 30.47 -3.17
N GLY A 54 -36.01 31.08 -2.25
CA GLY A 54 -34.58 31.28 -2.39
C GLY A 54 -33.82 29.96 -2.61
N LYS A 55 -34.16 28.92 -1.83
CA LYS A 55 -33.57 27.58 -2.02
C LYS A 55 -33.96 26.93 -3.35
N ARG A 56 -35.18 27.19 -3.83
CA ARG A 56 -35.68 26.59 -5.08
C ARG A 56 -35.19 27.30 -6.33
N PHE A 57 -34.85 28.61 -6.24
CA PHE A 57 -34.36 29.40 -7.37
C PHE A 57 -32.85 29.65 -7.34
N ALA A 58 -32.23 29.57 -6.21
CA ALA A 58 -30.78 29.58 -6.12
C ALA A 58 -30.25 28.20 -6.47
N GLY A 59 -30.15 27.67 -7.58
CA GLY A 59 -29.62 26.36 -7.89
C GLY A 59 -28.45 25.97 -6.97
N ASP A 60 -28.12 24.72 -6.89
CA ASP A 60 -27.06 24.23 -6.01
C ASP A 60 -25.69 24.78 -6.49
N VAL A 61 -25.40 26.04 -6.11
CA VAL A 61 -24.15 26.73 -6.50
C VAL A 61 -23.03 26.19 -5.62
N ASP A 62 -22.11 25.44 -6.24
CA ASP A 62 -20.90 24.96 -5.59
C ASP A 62 -20.00 26.16 -5.20
N ALA A 63 -19.27 26.01 -4.09
CA ALA A 63 -18.28 27.01 -3.63
C ALA A 63 -17.22 27.36 -4.71
N ARG A 64 -17.05 26.50 -5.72
CA ARG A 64 -16.17 26.70 -6.89
C ARG A 64 -16.82 27.49 -8.03
N ASN A 65 -18.00 28.11 -7.78
CA ASN A 65 -18.71 29.01 -8.69
C ASN A 65 -19.29 28.36 -9.96
N PHE A 66 -19.87 27.15 -9.84
CA PHE A 66 -20.70 26.54 -10.88
C PHE A 66 -22.01 26.01 -10.29
N THR A 67 -23.04 25.88 -11.11
CA THR A 67 -24.34 25.35 -10.71
C THR A 67 -24.48 23.92 -11.19
N ARG A 68 -24.79 23.01 -10.27
CA ARG A 68 -25.07 21.61 -10.61
C ARG A 68 -26.46 21.53 -11.23
N SER A 69 -26.58 20.81 -12.35
CA SER A 69 -27.86 20.58 -13.02
C SER A 69 -28.51 19.28 -12.51
N GLU A 70 -29.81 19.34 -12.22
CA GLU A 70 -30.60 18.17 -11.85
C GLU A 70 -30.87 17.22 -13.05
N LYS A 71 -30.58 17.66 -14.28
CA LYS A 71 -30.91 16.90 -15.51
C LYS A 71 -30.10 15.61 -15.67
N GLY A 72 -28.90 15.53 -15.08
CA GLY A 72 -28.07 14.34 -15.09
C GLY A 72 -27.64 13.81 -16.47
N THR A 73 -27.75 14.62 -17.52
CA THR A 73 -27.53 14.22 -18.93
C THR A 73 -26.13 13.68 -19.20
N TYR A 74 -25.12 14.23 -18.55
CA TYR A 74 -23.70 13.85 -18.70
C TYR A 74 -23.18 13.03 -17.51
N GLY A 75 -23.93 12.92 -16.44
CA GLY A 75 -23.56 12.18 -15.25
C GLY A 75 -24.17 12.78 -13.99
N THR A 76 -24.17 11.97 -12.92
CA THR A 76 -24.77 12.30 -11.63
C THR A 76 -23.77 12.29 -10.48
N ALA A 77 -22.45 12.28 -10.79
CA ALA A 77 -21.40 12.25 -9.77
C ALA A 77 -21.57 13.37 -8.73
N GLY A 78 -21.27 13.07 -7.50
CA GLY A 78 -21.37 14.00 -6.39
C GLY A 78 -20.49 13.55 -5.23
N TRP A 79 -20.50 14.34 -4.17
CA TRP A 79 -19.89 13.93 -2.91
C TRP A 79 -20.76 12.87 -2.23
N MET A 80 -20.12 11.99 -1.46
CA MET A 80 -20.80 11.01 -0.62
C MET A 80 -21.78 11.73 0.31
N ASP A 81 -23.06 11.38 0.23
CA ASP A 81 -24.09 11.96 1.08
C ASP A 81 -24.10 11.30 2.49
N ALA A 82 -24.92 11.88 3.38
CA ALA A 82 -25.00 11.40 4.76
C ALA A 82 -25.58 9.97 4.86
N SER A 83 -26.50 9.60 3.95
CA SER A 83 -27.14 8.28 3.93
C SER A 83 -26.15 7.21 3.47
N GLU A 84 -25.46 7.47 2.35
CA GLU A 84 -24.40 6.59 1.82
C GLU A 84 -23.29 6.40 2.85
N ARG A 85 -22.86 7.49 3.50
CA ARG A 85 -21.83 7.45 4.54
C ARG A 85 -22.26 6.59 5.73
N GLN A 86 -23.46 6.76 6.28
CA GLN A 86 -23.96 5.97 7.41
C GLN A 86 -24.09 4.48 7.10
N THR A 87 -24.23 4.12 5.83
CA THR A 87 -24.32 2.71 5.40
C THR A 87 -22.97 2.00 5.51
N PHE A 88 -21.86 2.69 5.25
CA PHE A 88 -20.55 2.06 5.10
C PHE A 88 -19.51 2.51 6.14
N LEU A 89 -19.72 3.65 6.77
CA LEU A 89 -18.79 4.29 7.69
C LEU A 89 -19.46 4.66 9.00
N GLU A 90 -18.69 4.68 10.07
CA GLU A 90 -19.14 5.15 11.37
C GLU A 90 -18.50 6.49 11.72
N SER A 91 -19.24 7.33 12.47
CA SER A 91 -18.73 8.54 13.09
C SER A 91 -18.55 8.32 14.57
N VAL A 92 -17.31 8.48 15.06
CA VAL A 92 -16.98 8.27 16.49
C VAL A 92 -16.29 9.50 17.07
N PRO A 93 -16.42 9.75 18.40
CA PRO A 93 -15.73 10.85 19.05
C PRO A 93 -14.21 10.75 18.93
N LEU A 94 -13.52 11.88 18.84
CA LEU A 94 -12.04 11.96 18.79
C LEU A 94 -11.37 11.28 19.99
N GLU A 95 -12.01 11.36 21.16
CA GLU A 95 -11.48 10.83 22.44
C GLU A 95 -11.63 9.31 22.57
N ARG A 96 -12.46 8.69 21.73
CA ARG A 96 -12.75 7.24 21.78
C ARG A 96 -12.61 6.59 20.40
N PRO A 97 -11.41 6.64 19.82
CA PRO A 97 -11.19 6.05 18.51
C PRO A 97 -11.40 4.54 18.55
N LYS A 98 -12.10 4.02 17.55
CA LYS A 98 -12.30 2.58 17.28
C LYS A 98 -12.20 2.32 15.77
N GLY A 99 -12.16 1.06 15.36
CA GLY A 99 -12.10 0.69 13.95
C GLY A 99 -10.84 1.20 13.24
N THR A 100 -10.88 1.31 11.93
CA THR A 100 -9.81 1.90 11.12
C THR A 100 -10.13 3.37 10.84
N ILE A 101 -9.30 4.28 11.34
CA ILE A 101 -9.49 5.72 11.18
C ILE A 101 -9.15 6.12 9.74
N LEU A 102 -10.10 6.73 9.04
CA LEU A 102 -9.94 7.19 7.66
C LEU A 102 -9.75 8.71 7.58
N GLY A 103 -10.20 9.46 8.57
CA GLY A 103 -10.05 10.91 8.62
C GLY A 103 -10.97 11.53 9.65
N VAL A 104 -11.11 12.86 9.56
CA VAL A 104 -11.93 13.67 10.48
C VAL A 104 -12.92 14.48 9.67
N GLU A 105 -14.16 14.48 10.09
CA GLU A 105 -15.20 15.37 9.58
C GLU A 105 -15.81 16.15 10.75
N SER A 106 -15.84 17.47 10.63
CA SER A 106 -16.31 18.36 11.70
C SER A 106 -15.55 18.15 13.02
N ARG A 107 -16.08 17.41 13.96
CA ARG A 107 -15.46 17.08 15.26
C ARG A 107 -15.51 15.59 15.57
N SER A 108 -15.67 14.75 14.55
CA SER A 108 -15.77 13.31 14.71
C SER A 108 -14.77 12.60 13.80
N LEU A 109 -14.28 11.46 14.25
CA LEU A 109 -13.53 10.54 13.39
C LEU A 109 -14.49 9.83 12.45
N VAL A 110 -14.11 9.74 11.20
CA VAL A 110 -14.74 8.85 10.21
C VAL A 110 -13.93 7.56 10.18
N VAL A 111 -14.57 6.47 10.53
CA VAL A 111 -13.92 5.17 10.68
C VAL A 111 -14.58 4.09 9.84
N LEU A 112 -13.78 3.14 9.38
CA LEU A 112 -14.27 1.92 8.78
C LEU A 112 -14.59 0.93 9.91
N PRO A 113 -15.83 0.43 10.01
CA PRO A 113 -16.21 -0.56 11.00
C PRO A 113 -15.58 -1.93 10.73
N ASP A 114 -15.51 -2.78 11.76
CA ASP A 114 -14.90 -4.09 11.65
C ASP A 114 -15.73 -5.10 10.84
N ASP A 115 -17.05 -4.92 10.77
CA ASP A 115 -18.02 -5.76 10.02
C ASP A 115 -18.30 -5.23 8.60
N THR A 116 -17.37 -4.46 8.03
CA THR A 116 -17.51 -3.86 6.71
C THR A 116 -17.61 -4.90 5.56
N PRO A 117 -18.38 -4.63 4.49
CA PRO A 117 -18.39 -5.47 3.29
C PRO A 117 -17.10 -5.35 2.45
N PHE A 118 -16.26 -4.35 2.70
CA PHE A 118 -15.00 -4.14 1.98
C PHE A 118 -13.93 -5.16 2.36
N ASN A 119 -12.94 -5.36 1.48
CA ASN A 119 -11.85 -6.30 1.72
C ASN A 119 -10.80 -5.83 2.73
N LYS A 120 -10.91 -4.59 3.21
CA LYS A 120 -9.98 -3.93 4.15
C LYS A 120 -8.54 -3.77 3.64
N HIS A 121 -8.29 -3.99 2.34
CA HIS A 121 -7.05 -3.57 1.72
C HIS A 121 -7.12 -2.07 1.39
N ILE A 122 -6.06 -1.35 1.76
CA ILE A 122 -6.03 0.11 1.68
C ILE A 122 -4.89 0.56 0.78
N GLY A 123 -5.20 1.39 -0.21
CA GLY A 123 -4.22 2.09 -1.03
C GLY A 123 -4.10 3.54 -0.59
N ILE A 124 -2.87 4.00 -0.35
CA ILE A 124 -2.62 5.38 0.06
C ILE A 124 -1.66 6.02 -0.93
N PHE A 125 -2.11 7.12 -1.50
CA PHE A 125 -1.36 7.92 -2.45
C PHE A 125 -1.01 9.26 -1.82
N GLY A 126 0.26 9.61 -1.85
CA GLY A 126 0.64 10.91 -1.32
C GLY A 126 2.11 11.23 -1.54
N ALA A 127 2.39 12.40 -2.11
CA ALA A 127 3.74 12.90 -2.27
C ALA A 127 4.50 13.01 -0.94
N SER A 128 5.81 13.21 -1.00
CA SER A 128 6.60 13.45 0.22
C SER A 128 6.09 14.70 0.95
N GLY A 129 6.04 14.64 2.29
CA GLY A 129 5.55 15.76 3.11
C GLY A 129 4.02 15.86 3.24
N THR A 130 3.23 15.00 2.60
CA THR A 130 1.76 15.00 2.70
C THR A 130 1.22 14.40 3.99
N ARG A 131 2.09 14.07 4.96
CA ARG A 131 1.75 13.56 6.29
C ARG A 131 1.14 12.14 6.30
N LYS A 132 1.47 11.26 5.34
CA LYS A 132 0.98 9.86 5.32
C LYS A 132 1.25 9.13 6.64
N SER A 133 2.51 9.13 7.09
CA SER A 133 2.93 8.45 8.33
C SER A 133 2.23 9.01 9.57
N ARG A 134 2.11 10.36 9.67
CA ARG A 134 1.43 11.03 10.80
C ARG A 134 -0.09 10.89 10.76
N GLY A 135 -0.67 10.97 9.55
CA GLY A 135 -2.12 11.05 9.37
C GLY A 135 -2.81 9.70 9.21
N PHE A 136 -2.05 8.66 8.86
CA PHE A 136 -2.61 7.33 8.67
C PHE A 136 -1.80 6.22 9.34
N VAL A 137 -0.49 6.06 9.03
CA VAL A 137 0.27 4.87 9.48
C VAL A 137 0.28 4.76 11.00
N ARG A 138 0.72 5.81 11.71
CA ARG A 138 0.77 5.79 13.17
C ARG A 138 -0.60 5.61 13.83
N PRO A 139 -1.67 6.34 13.44
CA PRO A 139 -3.02 6.07 13.93
C PRO A 139 -3.48 4.62 13.67
N TYR A 140 -3.17 4.08 12.49
CA TYR A 140 -3.51 2.71 12.12
C TYR A 140 -2.83 1.68 13.02
N LEU A 141 -1.52 1.84 13.27
CA LEU A 141 -0.74 0.98 14.17
C LEU A 141 -1.26 1.06 15.62
N LEU A 142 -1.61 2.25 16.12
CA LEU A 142 -2.22 2.43 17.43
C LEU A 142 -3.58 1.71 17.52
N GLN A 143 -4.37 1.73 16.46
CA GLN A 143 -5.63 0.98 16.42
C GLN A 143 -5.40 -0.54 16.37
N CYS A 144 -4.34 -1.03 15.72
CA CYS A 144 -3.96 -2.45 15.79
C CYS A 144 -3.60 -2.88 17.22
N ILE A 145 -2.86 -2.04 17.98
CA ILE A 145 -2.58 -2.28 19.40
C ILE A 145 -3.88 -2.44 20.18
N ARG A 146 -4.85 -1.54 20.01
CA ARG A 146 -6.14 -1.58 20.72
C ARG A 146 -6.96 -2.82 20.41
N ARG A 147 -6.90 -3.32 19.17
CA ARG A 147 -7.61 -4.53 18.75
C ARG A 147 -6.88 -5.82 19.07
N GLY A 148 -5.60 -5.75 19.48
CA GLY A 148 -4.77 -6.93 19.70
C GLY A 148 -4.43 -7.67 18.41
N GLU A 149 -4.30 -6.98 17.29
CA GLU A 149 -4.02 -7.53 15.96
C GLU A 149 -2.54 -7.37 15.62
N SER A 150 -1.94 -8.37 14.96
CA SER A 150 -0.52 -8.36 14.60
C SER A 150 -0.20 -7.40 13.45
N VAL A 151 1.02 -6.88 13.46
CA VAL A 151 1.50 -5.94 12.47
C VAL A 151 2.85 -6.35 11.92
N VAL A 152 3.03 -6.26 10.59
CA VAL A 152 4.32 -6.28 9.91
C VAL A 152 4.41 -5.01 9.08
N CYS A 153 5.34 -4.13 9.42
CA CYS A 153 5.40 -2.78 8.85
C CYS A 153 6.78 -2.49 8.26
N THR A 154 6.84 -1.97 7.02
CA THR A 154 8.06 -1.35 6.51
C THR A 154 8.26 0.01 7.16
N ASP A 155 9.51 0.35 7.48
CA ASP A 155 9.89 1.58 8.17
C ASP A 155 11.19 2.13 7.58
N LEU A 156 11.14 3.22 6.81
CA LEU A 156 12.30 3.72 6.07
C LEU A 156 13.42 4.26 6.96
N LYS A 157 13.11 4.74 8.14
CA LYS A 157 14.07 5.44 9.02
C LYS A 157 14.06 4.93 10.45
N GLY A 158 13.36 3.83 10.71
CA GLY A 158 13.15 3.33 12.05
C GLY A 158 12.27 4.25 12.92
N GLU A 159 11.54 5.20 12.30
CA GLU A 159 10.71 6.16 13.03
C GLU A 159 9.50 5.48 13.69
N HIS A 160 8.86 4.53 13.02
CA HIS A 160 7.73 3.80 13.57
C HIS A 160 8.15 2.88 14.70
N TYR A 161 9.27 2.18 14.54
CA TYR A 161 9.85 1.40 15.63
C TYR A 161 10.14 2.28 16.83
N ARG A 162 10.90 3.36 16.63
CA ARG A 162 11.29 4.27 17.71
C ARG A 162 10.08 4.79 18.48
N ASP A 163 9.04 5.24 17.77
CA ASP A 163 7.89 5.90 18.39
C ASP A 163 6.90 4.90 19.00
N LEU A 164 6.79 3.66 18.50
CA LEU A 164 5.70 2.74 18.84
C LEU A 164 6.14 1.43 19.52
N ALA A 165 7.42 1.03 19.41
CA ALA A 165 7.87 -0.26 19.92
C ALA A 165 7.62 -0.44 21.43
N HIS A 166 7.78 0.63 22.22
CA HIS A 166 7.47 0.61 23.64
C HIS A 166 5.99 0.30 23.89
N SER A 167 5.08 0.99 23.21
CA SER A 167 3.63 0.79 23.36
C SER A 167 3.20 -0.63 22.94
N PHE A 168 3.80 -1.19 21.89
CA PHE A 168 3.57 -2.58 21.50
C PHE A 168 4.03 -3.55 22.60
N ARG A 169 5.26 -3.39 23.13
CA ARG A 169 5.77 -4.25 24.21
C ARG A 169 4.91 -4.16 25.47
N GLN A 170 4.52 -2.93 25.87
CA GLN A 170 3.65 -2.71 27.02
C GLN A 170 2.27 -3.36 26.85
N SER A 171 1.79 -3.52 25.61
CA SER A 171 0.53 -4.20 25.28
C SER A 171 0.67 -5.71 25.10
N GLY A 172 1.84 -6.29 25.43
CA GLY A 172 2.11 -7.71 25.40
C GLY A 172 2.41 -8.28 24.00
N TYR A 173 2.97 -7.46 23.10
CA TYR A 173 3.40 -7.91 21.78
C TYR A 173 4.84 -8.41 21.78
N THR A 174 5.11 -9.44 21.01
CA THR A 174 6.46 -9.82 20.58
C THR A 174 6.90 -8.80 19.50
N VAL A 175 7.87 -7.94 19.87
CA VAL A 175 8.38 -6.89 18.96
C VAL A 175 9.71 -7.33 18.39
N LYS A 176 9.80 -7.37 17.04
CA LYS A 176 11.00 -7.72 16.30
C LYS A 176 11.35 -6.64 15.30
N VAL A 177 12.65 -6.52 14.98
CA VAL A 177 13.16 -5.57 14.00
C VAL A 177 14.12 -6.24 13.03
N LEU A 178 13.82 -6.21 11.73
CA LEU A 178 14.75 -6.56 10.66
C LEU A 178 15.31 -5.25 10.09
N ASN A 179 16.53 -4.90 10.50
CA ASN A 179 17.15 -3.65 10.11
C ASN A 179 18.16 -3.87 8.97
N LEU A 180 17.76 -3.51 7.76
CA LEU A 180 18.57 -3.63 6.55
C LEU A 180 19.45 -2.39 6.29
N VAL A 181 19.37 -1.38 7.16
CA VAL A 181 20.23 -0.19 7.12
C VAL A 181 21.47 -0.40 7.99
N ASP A 182 21.23 -0.87 9.21
CA ASP A 182 22.29 -1.19 10.17
C ASP A 182 22.06 -2.61 10.74
N PRO A 183 22.63 -3.63 10.10
CA PRO A 183 22.48 -5.02 10.52
C PRO A 183 22.99 -5.31 11.94
N THR A 184 23.84 -4.45 12.53
CA THR A 184 24.30 -4.61 13.91
C THR A 184 23.18 -4.35 14.95
N HIS A 185 22.17 -3.58 14.55
CA HIS A 185 20.99 -3.26 15.32
C HIS A 185 19.75 -3.97 14.71
N SER A 186 19.79 -5.30 14.65
CA SER A 186 18.75 -6.11 14.01
C SER A 186 18.57 -7.45 14.71
N ASP A 187 17.32 -7.92 14.83
CA ASP A 187 17.04 -9.34 14.97
C ASP A 187 17.50 -10.09 13.73
N ALA A 188 17.90 -11.35 13.86
CA ALA A 188 18.35 -12.17 12.76
C ALA A 188 17.19 -12.90 12.08
N TRP A 189 17.33 -13.13 10.76
CA TRP A 189 16.36 -13.89 9.98
C TRP A 189 17.06 -14.72 8.89
N ASN A 190 17.08 -16.03 9.06
CA ASN A 190 17.62 -16.97 8.09
C ASN A 190 16.50 -17.50 7.18
N CYS A 191 16.48 -17.08 5.92
CA CYS A 191 15.48 -17.51 4.94
C CYS A 191 15.56 -19.00 4.58
N MET A 192 16.64 -19.70 4.92
CA MET A 192 16.84 -21.12 4.65
C MET A 192 16.42 -22.04 5.82
N GLU A 193 16.12 -21.50 7.01
CA GLU A 193 15.91 -22.32 8.22
C GLU A 193 14.82 -23.38 8.09
N GLN A 194 13.75 -23.10 7.35
CA GLN A 194 12.62 -24.00 7.15
C GLN A 194 12.60 -24.63 5.75
N LEU A 195 13.78 -24.79 5.12
CA LEU A 195 13.83 -25.32 3.75
C LEU A 195 13.60 -26.84 3.72
N ASP A 196 14.29 -27.57 4.59
CA ASP A 196 14.16 -29.04 4.82
C ASP A 196 13.99 -29.86 3.52
N GLY A 197 14.80 -29.56 2.50
CA GLY A 197 14.77 -30.23 1.21
C GLY A 197 13.61 -29.84 0.29
N ASP A 198 12.77 -28.89 0.66
CA ASP A 198 11.67 -28.42 -0.18
C ASP A 198 12.20 -27.73 -1.44
N THR A 199 12.13 -28.44 -2.56
CA THR A 199 12.60 -27.97 -3.87
C THR A 199 11.79 -26.79 -4.41
N LEU A 200 10.50 -26.67 -4.07
CA LEU A 200 9.66 -25.55 -4.47
C LEU A 200 10.03 -24.30 -3.68
N ARG A 201 10.23 -24.42 -2.37
CA ARG A 201 10.69 -23.29 -1.53
C ARG A 201 12.08 -22.83 -1.97
N ALA A 202 13.02 -23.76 -2.28
CA ALA A 202 14.32 -23.43 -2.84
C ALA A 202 14.21 -22.69 -4.20
N GLN A 203 13.27 -23.08 -5.05
CA GLN A 203 13.02 -22.39 -6.30
C GLN A 203 12.52 -20.95 -6.05
N ILE A 204 11.57 -20.75 -5.15
CA ILE A 204 11.07 -19.41 -4.80
C ILE A 204 12.19 -18.52 -4.27
N LEU A 205 13.06 -19.04 -3.40
CA LEU A 205 14.23 -18.33 -2.91
C LEU A 205 15.12 -17.87 -4.06
N THR A 206 15.48 -18.78 -4.97
CA THR A 206 16.37 -18.47 -6.10
C THR A 206 15.75 -17.49 -7.08
N ASP A 207 14.46 -17.66 -7.40
CA ASP A 207 13.73 -16.78 -8.30
C ASP A 207 13.75 -15.34 -7.80
N ILE A 208 13.49 -15.14 -6.50
CA ILE A 208 13.48 -13.82 -5.88
C ILE A 208 14.88 -13.21 -5.81
N ILE A 209 15.88 -13.99 -5.42
CA ILE A 209 17.27 -13.52 -5.33
C ILE A 209 17.75 -13.05 -6.72
N ILE A 210 17.59 -13.88 -7.74
CA ILE A 210 18.05 -13.55 -9.10
C ILE A 210 17.29 -12.32 -9.65
N ALA A 211 15.97 -12.25 -9.45
CA ALA A 211 15.16 -11.13 -9.92
C ALA A 211 15.53 -9.78 -9.26
N ASN A 212 16.03 -9.79 -8.01
CA ASN A 212 16.34 -8.57 -7.26
C ASN A 212 17.85 -8.24 -7.16
N THR A 213 18.74 -9.10 -7.68
CA THR A 213 20.18 -8.85 -7.68
C THR A 213 20.75 -8.62 -9.09
N GLY A 214 19.93 -8.64 -10.12
CA GLY A 214 20.31 -8.40 -11.51
C GLY A 214 20.31 -6.92 -11.88
N ASN A 215 21.14 -6.53 -12.83
CA ASN A 215 21.19 -5.17 -13.36
C ASN A 215 20.08 -4.87 -14.39
N GLY A 216 19.00 -5.70 -14.43
CA GLY A 216 17.85 -5.50 -15.34
C GLY A 216 18.13 -5.72 -16.85
N HIS A 217 19.36 -6.00 -17.23
CA HIS A 217 19.79 -6.13 -18.63
C HIS A 217 20.38 -7.51 -18.96
N GLY A 218 20.29 -8.49 -18.04
CA GLY A 218 20.75 -9.86 -18.27
C GLY A 218 19.94 -10.57 -19.35
N ALA A 219 20.60 -11.25 -20.29
CA ALA A 219 19.89 -12.15 -21.17
C ALA A 219 19.29 -13.31 -20.33
N PRO A 220 18.03 -13.73 -20.55
CA PRO A 220 17.37 -14.79 -19.76
C PRO A 220 18.17 -16.08 -19.64
N PHE A 221 19.05 -16.34 -20.60
CA PHE A 221 19.94 -17.49 -20.61
C PHE A 221 20.91 -17.51 -19.40
N TRP A 222 21.52 -16.37 -19.07
CA TRP A 222 22.47 -16.27 -17.95
C TRP A 222 21.73 -16.38 -16.63
N ASP A 223 20.61 -15.66 -16.48
CA ASP A 223 19.77 -15.71 -15.28
C ASP A 223 19.30 -17.14 -14.98
N ASN A 224 18.85 -17.88 -15.98
CA ASN A 224 18.44 -19.28 -15.84
C ASN A 224 19.62 -20.18 -15.41
N GLY A 225 20.83 -19.94 -15.94
CA GLY A 225 22.03 -20.69 -15.55
C GLY A 225 22.41 -20.44 -14.09
N GLU A 226 22.45 -19.17 -13.69
CA GLU A 226 22.73 -18.74 -12.31
C GLU A 226 21.68 -19.26 -11.33
N GLN A 227 20.40 -19.23 -11.71
CA GLN A 227 19.28 -19.74 -10.95
C GLN A 227 19.39 -21.25 -10.68
N ASN A 228 19.73 -22.04 -11.70
CA ASN A 228 19.93 -23.47 -11.53
C ASN A 228 21.15 -23.80 -10.64
N LEU A 229 22.24 -23.05 -10.81
CA LEU A 229 23.42 -23.24 -9.95
C LEU A 229 23.09 -22.84 -8.50
N LEU A 230 22.49 -21.68 -8.28
CA LEU A 230 22.14 -21.21 -6.92
C LEU A 230 21.21 -22.20 -6.23
N ARG A 231 20.18 -22.69 -6.92
CA ARG A 231 19.25 -23.68 -6.39
C ARG A 231 19.95 -24.97 -6.00
N ALA A 232 20.88 -25.45 -6.83
CA ALA A 232 21.66 -26.61 -6.51
C ALA A 232 22.51 -26.42 -5.26
N LEU A 233 23.19 -25.26 -5.13
CA LEU A 233 24.02 -24.93 -3.97
C LEU A 233 23.19 -24.82 -2.69
N ILE A 234 22.07 -24.10 -2.74
CA ILE A 234 21.12 -23.98 -1.59
C ILE A 234 20.67 -25.34 -1.12
N LEU A 235 20.17 -26.19 -2.01
CA LEU A 235 19.70 -27.54 -1.67
C LEU A 235 20.82 -28.46 -1.19
N TYR A 236 22.04 -28.26 -1.67
CA TYR A 236 23.20 -28.99 -1.18
C TYR A 236 23.55 -28.59 0.25
N VAL A 237 23.66 -27.30 0.53
CA VAL A 237 23.94 -26.78 1.89
C VAL A 237 22.84 -27.20 2.87
N ASP A 238 21.58 -27.13 2.44
CA ASP A 238 20.44 -27.51 3.27
C ASP A 238 20.46 -28.98 3.67
N GLN A 239 20.78 -29.88 2.74
CA GLN A 239 20.70 -31.33 2.98
C GLN A 239 22.04 -31.95 3.44
N SER A 240 23.12 -31.17 3.42
CA SER A 240 24.44 -31.70 3.79
C SER A 240 24.65 -31.71 5.31
N PRO A 241 25.04 -32.83 5.91
CA PRO A 241 25.36 -32.92 7.35
C PRO A 241 26.64 -32.15 7.72
N HIS A 242 27.43 -31.73 6.74
CA HIS A 242 28.66 -30.98 6.98
C HIS A 242 28.43 -29.52 7.37
N TYR A 243 27.24 -28.97 7.09
CA TYR A 243 26.88 -27.61 7.47
C TYR A 243 26.03 -27.61 8.75
N THR A 244 26.63 -27.11 9.83
CA THR A 244 25.90 -26.89 11.10
C THR A 244 24.95 -25.71 10.98
N ARG A 245 25.32 -24.71 10.17
CA ARG A 245 24.50 -23.55 9.85
C ARG A 245 24.18 -23.53 8.36
N LYS A 246 22.91 -23.72 8.06
CA LYS A 246 22.36 -23.74 6.69
C LYS A 246 21.94 -22.33 6.31
N THR A 247 22.81 -21.56 5.69
CA THR A 247 22.62 -20.14 5.40
C THR A 247 22.99 -19.78 3.96
N LEU A 248 22.53 -18.62 3.49
CA LEU A 248 22.98 -18.07 2.20
C LEU A 248 24.47 -17.74 2.20
N SER A 249 25.06 -17.33 3.35
CA SER A 249 26.51 -17.12 3.47
C SER A 249 27.28 -18.43 3.26
N ALA A 250 26.83 -19.56 3.86
CA ALA A 250 27.42 -20.86 3.62
C ALA A 250 27.31 -21.28 2.13
N THR A 251 26.18 -20.98 1.50
CA THR A 251 25.97 -21.20 0.06
C THR A 251 26.95 -20.39 -0.78
N TYR A 252 27.17 -19.13 -0.43
CA TYR A 252 28.13 -18.25 -1.09
C TYR A 252 29.57 -18.72 -0.89
N GLN A 253 29.95 -19.11 0.32
CA GLN A 253 31.28 -19.67 0.63
C GLN A 253 31.55 -20.94 -0.17
N LEU A 254 30.56 -21.84 -0.29
CA LEU A 254 30.68 -23.04 -1.13
C LEU A 254 30.99 -22.67 -2.60
N LEU A 255 30.31 -21.67 -3.14
CA LEU A 255 30.53 -21.21 -4.51
C LEU A 255 31.94 -20.59 -4.71
N THR A 256 32.40 -19.76 -3.76
CA THR A 256 33.61 -18.98 -3.92
C THR A 256 34.89 -19.71 -3.51
N HIS A 257 34.83 -20.60 -2.54
CA HIS A 257 35.99 -21.32 -2.03
C HIS A 257 36.21 -22.68 -2.73
N THR A 258 35.23 -23.16 -3.51
CA THR A 258 35.35 -24.46 -4.19
C THR A 258 35.60 -24.27 -5.69
N PRO A 259 36.76 -24.59 -6.22
CA PRO A 259 37.03 -24.56 -7.66
C PRO A 259 36.00 -25.40 -8.44
N LEU A 260 35.62 -24.94 -9.66
CA LEU A 260 34.60 -25.57 -10.47
C LEU A 260 34.80 -27.09 -10.68
N PRO A 261 36.00 -27.63 -10.94
CA PRO A 261 36.20 -29.08 -11.05
C PRO A 261 35.88 -29.85 -9.76
N GLN A 262 36.19 -29.27 -8.59
CA GLN A 262 35.90 -29.88 -7.30
C GLN A 262 34.40 -29.80 -6.99
N LEU A 263 33.75 -28.68 -7.34
CA LEU A 263 32.32 -28.51 -7.25
C LEU A 263 31.59 -29.57 -8.10
N THR A 264 32.05 -29.76 -9.32
CA THR A 264 31.51 -30.82 -10.23
C THR A 264 31.65 -32.21 -9.61
N ALA A 265 32.84 -32.55 -9.11
CA ALA A 265 33.06 -33.84 -8.46
C ALA A 265 32.18 -34.06 -7.20
N LEU A 266 31.90 -32.97 -6.48
CA LEU A 266 31.02 -33.00 -5.30
C LEU A 266 29.59 -33.38 -5.70
N PHE A 267 29.02 -32.71 -6.71
CA PHE A 267 27.66 -32.99 -7.17
C PHE A 267 27.54 -34.31 -7.94
N GLU A 268 28.59 -34.76 -8.65
CA GLU A 268 28.60 -36.06 -9.30
C GLU A 268 28.43 -37.23 -8.31
N ARG A 269 29.00 -37.11 -7.11
CA ARG A 269 28.93 -38.12 -6.06
C ARG A 269 27.56 -38.22 -5.39
N LEU A 270 26.71 -37.21 -5.55
CA LEU A 270 25.37 -37.24 -4.98
C LEU A 270 24.50 -38.30 -5.62
N PRO A 271 23.66 -39.00 -4.87
CA PRO A 271 22.68 -39.92 -5.42
C PRO A 271 21.69 -39.17 -6.33
N ILE A 272 21.15 -39.88 -7.34
CA ILE A 272 20.23 -39.31 -8.30
C ILE A 272 18.94 -38.74 -7.65
N THR A 273 18.59 -39.26 -6.49
CA THR A 273 17.43 -38.83 -5.70
C THR A 273 17.68 -37.57 -4.88
N HIS A 274 18.94 -37.11 -4.79
CA HIS A 274 19.26 -35.91 -4.03
C HIS A 274 18.65 -34.66 -4.70
N PRO A 275 17.93 -33.79 -3.96
CA PRO A 275 17.20 -32.66 -4.56
C PRO A 275 18.11 -31.67 -5.32
N ALA A 276 19.36 -31.51 -4.89
CA ALA A 276 20.33 -30.64 -5.57
C ALA A 276 20.84 -31.20 -6.93
N LYS A 277 20.62 -32.48 -7.22
CA LYS A 277 21.19 -33.14 -8.40
C LYS A 277 20.57 -32.63 -9.72
N ALA A 278 19.25 -32.52 -9.78
CA ALA A 278 18.56 -32.11 -10.98
C ALA A 278 18.93 -30.68 -11.43
N PRO A 279 18.86 -29.65 -10.57
CA PRO A 279 19.26 -28.30 -10.97
C PRO A 279 20.76 -28.20 -11.31
N TYR A 280 21.63 -28.96 -10.62
CA TYR A 280 23.04 -29.02 -10.98
C TYR A 280 23.27 -29.63 -12.36
N ASN A 281 22.60 -30.72 -12.69
CA ASN A 281 22.73 -31.36 -13.99
C ASN A 281 22.33 -30.45 -15.15
N LEU A 282 21.33 -29.56 -14.96
CA LEU A 282 20.97 -28.53 -15.97
C LEU A 282 22.12 -27.53 -16.17
N PHE A 283 22.72 -27.03 -15.08
CA PHE A 283 23.90 -26.18 -15.14
C PHE A 283 25.10 -26.90 -15.81
N ALA A 284 25.32 -28.17 -15.50
CA ALA A 284 26.44 -28.96 -15.97
C ALA A 284 26.44 -29.24 -17.48
N GLN A 285 25.26 -29.10 -18.15
CA GLN A 285 25.16 -29.25 -19.61
C GLN A 285 25.77 -28.09 -20.39
N ALA A 286 26.04 -26.95 -19.74
CA ALA A 286 26.68 -25.82 -20.38
C ALA A 286 28.17 -26.12 -20.69
N SER A 287 28.73 -25.44 -21.71
CA SER A 287 30.17 -25.49 -21.99
C SER A 287 30.98 -24.90 -20.83
N ASP A 288 32.26 -25.27 -20.72
CA ASP A 288 33.11 -24.84 -19.60
C ASP A 288 33.27 -23.31 -19.53
N SER A 289 33.33 -22.63 -20.67
CA SER A 289 33.36 -21.16 -20.71
C SER A 289 32.06 -20.53 -20.19
N VAL A 290 30.91 -21.11 -20.52
CA VAL A 290 29.60 -20.67 -20.03
C VAL A 290 29.47 -20.93 -18.53
N LYS A 291 29.87 -22.12 -18.05
CA LYS A 291 29.88 -22.44 -16.62
C LYS A 291 30.71 -21.45 -15.82
N SER A 292 31.91 -21.12 -16.32
CA SER A 292 32.79 -20.13 -15.68
C SER A 292 32.12 -18.74 -15.62
N GLY A 293 31.44 -18.33 -16.68
CA GLY A 293 30.68 -17.07 -16.70
C GLY A 293 29.53 -17.06 -15.70
N ILE A 294 28.77 -18.17 -15.61
CA ILE A 294 27.66 -18.32 -14.63
C ILE A 294 28.19 -18.25 -13.19
N VAL A 295 29.32 -18.92 -12.88
CA VAL A 295 29.92 -18.89 -11.53
C VAL A 295 30.37 -17.47 -11.15
N ILE A 296 31.03 -16.75 -12.07
CA ILE A 296 31.47 -15.38 -11.83
C ILE A 296 30.27 -14.45 -11.67
N GLY A 297 29.26 -14.56 -12.54
CA GLY A 297 28.04 -13.76 -12.48
C GLY A 297 27.31 -13.94 -11.15
N LEU A 298 27.06 -15.19 -10.76
CA LEU A 298 26.41 -15.52 -9.49
C LEU A 298 27.23 -15.03 -8.29
N GLY A 299 28.55 -15.23 -8.31
CA GLY A 299 29.45 -14.74 -7.27
C GLY A 299 29.40 -13.21 -7.11
N THR A 300 29.31 -12.48 -8.22
CA THR A 300 29.16 -11.01 -8.21
C THR A 300 27.81 -10.58 -7.64
N ARG A 301 26.72 -11.25 -8.02
CA ARG A 301 25.38 -10.96 -7.48
C ARG A 301 25.29 -11.15 -5.97
N LEU A 302 25.97 -12.15 -5.46
CA LEU A 302 25.90 -12.53 -4.04
C LEU A 302 27.05 -11.93 -3.20
N GLN A 303 27.89 -11.05 -3.77
CA GLN A 303 29.05 -10.50 -3.06
C GLN A 303 28.72 -9.78 -1.74
N THR A 304 27.51 -9.24 -1.61
CA THR A 304 27.04 -8.60 -0.38
C THR A 304 27.03 -9.57 0.82
N LEU A 305 26.89 -10.89 0.57
CA LEU A 305 26.95 -11.94 1.60
C LEU A 305 28.36 -12.13 2.21
N GLN A 306 29.39 -11.43 1.72
CA GLN A 306 30.74 -11.42 2.30
C GLN A 306 30.83 -10.58 3.58
N SER A 307 29.87 -9.62 3.78
CA SER A 307 29.90 -8.77 4.97
C SER A 307 29.59 -9.59 6.22
N LYS A 308 30.41 -9.43 7.26
CA LYS A 308 30.19 -10.08 8.57
C LYS A 308 28.86 -9.62 9.20
N GLU A 309 28.46 -8.38 8.96
CA GLU A 309 27.19 -7.83 9.45
C GLU A 309 25.99 -8.50 8.77
N VAL A 310 26.10 -8.77 7.46
CA VAL A 310 25.06 -9.49 6.70
C VAL A 310 25.04 -10.96 7.10
N GLU A 311 26.20 -11.59 7.25
CA GLU A 311 26.30 -12.97 7.72
C GLU A 311 25.60 -13.14 9.08
N ARG A 312 25.81 -12.20 10.02
CA ARG A 312 25.11 -12.20 11.30
C ARG A 312 23.59 -12.12 11.12
N LEU A 313 23.13 -11.21 10.27
CA LEU A 313 21.69 -10.98 10.01
C LEU A 313 20.97 -12.24 9.55
N ILE A 314 21.65 -13.10 8.77
CA ILE A 314 21.07 -14.31 8.17
C ILE A 314 21.56 -15.62 8.80
N SER A 315 22.28 -15.55 9.92
CA SER A 315 22.90 -16.75 10.55
C SER A 315 21.94 -17.60 11.36
N THR A 316 20.94 -16.96 11.97
CA THR A 316 19.91 -17.58 12.83
C THR A 316 18.56 -16.94 12.54
N SER A 317 17.48 -17.45 13.13
CA SER A 317 16.16 -16.84 13.03
C SER A 317 15.62 -16.48 14.41
N ASP A 318 15.63 -15.19 14.73
CA ASP A 318 14.88 -14.61 15.84
C ASP A 318 13.44 -14.27 15.41
N ILE A 319 13.19 -14.22 14.10
CA ILE A 319 11.93 -13.86 13.48
C ILE A 319 11.30 -15.09 12.84
N ASP A 320 10.14 -15.51 13.35
CA ASP A 320 9.30 -16.54 12.72
C ASP A 320 8.17 -15.85 11.92
N LEU A 321 8.03 -16.23 10.64
CA LEU A 321 7.06 -15.62 9.72
C LEU A 321 5.62 -16.05 10.01
N THR A 322 5.39 -17.11 10.77
CA THR A 322 4.05 -17.62 11.12
C THR A 322 3.54 -17.10 12.46
N SER A 323 4.42 -16.70 13.37
CA SER A 323 4.06 -16.17 14.70
C SER A 323 3.04 -15.02 14.65
N PRO A 324 3.07 -14.08 13.67
CA PRO A 324 2.05 -13.03 13.59
C PRO A 324 0.61 -13.55 13.42
N ALA A 325 0.43 -14.76 12.89
CA ALA A 325 -0.88 -15.38 12.75
C ALA A 325 -1.40 -16.06 14.02
N THR A 326 -0.51 -16.35 14.99
CA THR A 326 -0.81 -17.12 16.21
C THR A 326 -0.83 -16.29 17.47
N GLU A 327 0.04 -15.29 17.55
CA GLU A 327 0.20 -14.41 18.70
C GLU A 327 0.35 -12.95 18.29
N LYS A 328 0.28 -12.05 19.27
CA LYS A 328 0.43 -10.61 19.02
C LYS A 328 1.88 -10.27 18.68
N CYS A 329 2.16 -10.03 17.42
CA CYS A 329 3.47 -9.63 16.92
C CYS A 329 3.47 -8.23 16.33
N ALA A 330 4.59 -7.53 16.48
CA ALA A 330 4.87 -6.27 15.79
C ALA A 330 6.27 -6.35 15.18
N TYR A 331 6.33 -6.56 13.86
CA TYR A 331 7.59 -6.66 13.12
C TYR A 331 7.84 -5.38 12.34
N PHE A 332 8.99 -4.77 12.54
CA PHE A 332 9.43 -3.58 11.82
C PHE A 332 10.57 -3.92 10.88
N ILE A 333 10.37 -3.67 9.60
CA ILE A 333 11.36 -3.94 8.55
C ILE A 333 11.94 -2.61 8.11
N ILE A 334 13.14 -2.29 8.62
CA ILE A 334 13.80 -1.02 8.32
C ILE A 334 14.52 -1.12 6.99
N LEU A 335 14.08 -0.30 6.03
CA LEU A 335 14.57 -0.29 4.66
C LEU A 335 15.50 0.89 4.41
N SER A 336 16.53 0.67 3.58
CA SER A 336 17.43 1.73 3.13
C SER A 336 16.84 2.51 1.96
N ASP A 337 16.97 3.84 2.01
CA ASP A 337 16.72 4.74 0.88
C ASP A 337 17.98 5.02 0.04
N GLN A 338 19.16 4.58 0.50
CA GLN A 338 20.46 4.98 -0.06
C GLN A 338 21.17 3.90 -0.89
N GLY A 339 20.70 2.65 -0.90
CA GLY A 339 21.39 1.61 -1.67
C GLY A 339 20.61 0.31 -1.81
N PRO A 340 20.70 -0.35 -2.98
CA PRO A 340 19.93 -1.55 -3.28
C PRO A 340 20.49 -2.83 -2.65
N HIS A 341 21.66 -2.77 -1.98
CA HIS A 341 22.46 -3.96 -1.67
C HIS A 341 21.75 -5.03 -0.82
N LEU A 342 20.84 -4.64 0.06
CA LEU A 342 20.05 -5.58 0.89
C LEU A 342 18.56 -5.61 0.56
N GLN A 343 18.13 -4.90 -0.48
CA GLN A 343 16.71 -4.83 -0.86
C GLN A 343 16.16 -6.20 -1.27
N PHE A 344 17.01 -7.10 -1.81
CA PHE A 344 16.58 -8.46 -2.12
C PHE A 344 16.12 -9.23 -0.87
N LEU A 345 16.71 -8.96 0.30
CA LEU A 345 16.28 -9.58 1.57
C LEU A 345 14.89 -9.11 1.98
N SER A 346 14.54 -7.83 1.76
CA SER A 346 13.18 -7.35 2.04
C SER A 346 12.15 -7.96 1.11
N SER A 347 12.43 -8.05 -0.19
CA SER A 347 11.57 -8.71 -1.16
C SER A 347 11.39 -10.20 -0.83
N LEU A 348 12.46 -10.87 -0.44
CA LEU A 348 12.46 -12.25 0.00
C LEU A 348 11.62 -12.43 1.28
N PHE A 349 11.83 -11.57 2.28
CA PHE A 349 11.08 -11.59 3.53
C PHE A 349 9.57 -11.50 3.30
N PHE A 350 9.11 -10.47 2.59
CA PHE A 350 7.69 -10.30 2.33
C PHE A 350 7.10 -11.41 1.44
N SER A 351 7.88 -11.91 0.48
CA SER A 351 7.41 -13.00 -0.38
C SER A 351 7.19 -14.28 0.39
N LEU A 352 8.11 -14.63 1.30
CA LEU A 352 7.96 -15.79 2.18
C LEU A 352 6.90 -15.55 3.25
N LEU A 353 6.83 -14.35 3.83
CA LEU A 353 5.79 -13.99 4.80
C LEU A 353 4.38 -14.22 4.23
N PHE A 354 4.10 -13.72 3.03
CA PHE A 354 2.80 -13.94 2.38
C PHE A 354 2.53 -15.43 2.14
N GLN A 355 3.54 -16.17 1.69
CA GLN A 355 3.40 -17.60 1.45
C GLN A 355 3.12 -18.38 2.73
N ASP A 356 3.92 -18.12 3.76
CA ASP A 356 3.85 -18.86 5.02
C ASP A 356 2.54 -18.55 5.77
N LEU A 357 2.10 -17.28 5.79
CA LEU A 357 0.82 -16.88 6.38
C LEU A 357 -0.38 -17.50 5.66
N VAL A 358 -0.36 -17.54 4.32
CA VAL A 358 -1.42 -18.19 3.53
C VAL A 358 -1.45 -19.68 3.80
N THR A 359 -0.28 -20.33 3.73
CA THR A 359 -0.16 -21.78 4.00
C THR A 359 -0.58 -22.14 5.43
N PHE A 360 -0.24 -21.27 6.40
CA PHE A 360 -0.66 -21.44 7.78
C PHE A 360 -2.18 -21.32 7.93
N ALA A 361 -2.77 -20.25 7.37
CA ALA A 361 -4.20 -20.02 7.44
C ALA A 361 -5.00 -21.17 6.80
N ASP A 362 -4.53 -21.70 5.66
CA ASP A 362 -5.18 -22.80 4.96
C ASP A 362 -5.16 -24.13 5.74
N LYS A 363 -4.21 -24.29 6.66
CA LYS A 363 -4.15 -25.43 7.58
C LYS A 363 -5.09 -25.30 8.80
N GLN A 364 -5.60 -24.09 9.08
CA GLN A 364 -6.54 -23.88 10.17
C GLN A 364 -7.94 -24.38 9.80
N SER A 365 -8.68 -24.90 10.76
CA SER A 365 -10.07 -25.35 10.55
C SER A 365 -11.00 -24.24 10.07
N SER A 366 -10.72 -22.98 10.45
CA SER A 366 -11.45 -21.79 10.03
C SER A 366 -11.01 -21.24 8.66
N GLY A 367 -9.89 -21.73 8.10
CA GLY A 367 -9.25 -21.15 6.92
C GLY A 367 -8.67 -19.73 7.15
N ARG A 368 -8.47 -19.33 8.42
CA ARG A 368 -8.09 -17.95 8.79
C ARG A 368 -6.99 -17.94 9.85
N CYS A 369 -6.19 -16.89 9.84
CA CYS A 369 -5.27 -16.61 10.94
C CYS A 369 -6.06 -16.36 12.23
N PRO A 370 -5.77 -17.04 13.35
CA PRO A 370 -6.36 -16.79 14.65
C PRO A 370 -6.22 -15.33 15.11
N VAL A 371 -5.03 -14.75 14.92
CA VAL A 371 -4.77 -13.33 15.10
C VAL A 371 -4.75 -12.66 13.72
N PRO A 372 -5.60 -11.65 13.46
CA PRO A 372 -5.53 -10.92 12.19
C PRO A 372 -4.16 -10.25 11.99
N VAL A 373 -3.63 -10.33 10.77
CA VAL A 373 -2.31 -9.79 10.43
C VAL A 373 -2.44 -8.59 9.51
N HIS A 374 -1.86 -7.47 9.91
CA HIS A 374 -1.80 -6.24 9.13
C HIS A 374 -0.41 -6.05 8.52
N ILE A 375 -0.32 -6.05 7.21
CA ILE A 375 0.93 -5.82 6.49
C ILE A 375 0.88 -4.39 5.94
N VAL A 376 1.70 -3.50 6.50
CA VAL A 376 1.78 -2.10 6.12
C VAL A 376 3.04 -1.90 5.29
N LEU A 377 2.87 -1.74 3.98
CA LEU A 377 3.94 -1.55 3.01
C LEU A 377 4.13 -0.05 2.77
N GLU A 378 4.78 0.64 3.71
CA GLU A 378 5.14 2.05 3.53
C GLU A 378 6.29 2.16 2.54
N GLU A 379 6.15 3.04 1.57
CA GLU A 379 7.07 3.20 0.45
C GLU A 379 7.33 1.85 -0.29
N LEU A 380 6.25 1.27 -0.81
CA LEU A 380 6.28 -0.01 -1.53
C LEU A 380 7.39 -0.10 -2.59
N ASN A 381 7.79 1.04 -3.16
CA ASN A 381 8.87 1.12 -4.13
C ASN A 381 10.26 0.76 -3.59
N ASN A 382 10.47 0.81 -2.28
CA ASN A 382 11.78 0.57 -1.65
C ASN A 382 11.98 -0.88 -1.19
N ILE A 383 11.02 -1.77 -1.48
CA ILE A 383 11.09 -3.18 -1.08
C ILE A 383 11.99 -4.01 -2.03
N GLY A 384 12.58 -3.41 -3.05
CA GLY A 384 13.42 -4.08 -4.06
C GLY A 384 12.96 -3.75 -5.48
N ASP A 385 13.76 -4.12 -6.48
CA ASP A 385 13.45 -3.84 -7.89
C ASP A 385 12.26 -4.66 -8.40
N ASN A 386 12.09 -5.88 -7.90
CA ASN A 386 10.89 -6.70 -8.07
C ASN A 386 10.29 -6.95 -6.69
N PRO A 387 9.53 -5.99 -6.14
CA PRO A 387 9.33 -5.87 -4.70
C PRO A 387 8.66 -7.08 -4.07
N ILE A 388 7.57 -7.56 -4.63
CA ILE A 388 6.86 -8.74 -4.12
C ILE A 388 6.26 -9.46 -5.33
N PRO A 389 6.89 -10.54 -5.82
CA PRO A 389 6.39 -11.29 -6.96
C PRO A 389 4.95 -11.74 -6.76
N ARG A 390 4.12 -11.53 -7.78
CA ARG A 390 2.69 -11.88 -7.79
C ARG A 390 1.87 -11.19 -6.69
N LEU A 391 2.28 -10.01 -6.21
CA LEU A 391 1.50 -9.25 -5.24
C LEU A 391 0.03 -9.05 -5.68
N PRO A 392 -0.27 -8.72 -6.96
CA PRO A 392 -1.65 -8.56 -7.41
C PRO A 392 -2.54 -9.77 -7.12
N SER A 393 -2.11 -10.95 -7.56
CA SER A 393 -2.86 -12.19 -7.36
C SER A 393 -2.90 -12.63 -5.88
N ARG A 394 -1.87 -12.29 -5.09
CA ARG A 394 -1.89 -12.54 -3.64
C ARG A 394 -2.95 -11.71 -2.92
N LEU A 395 -3.08 -10.42 -3.23
CA LEU A 395 -4.07 -9.54 -2.60
C LEU A 395 -5.49 -10.09 -2.71
N SER A 396 -5.85 -10.71 -3.84
CA SER A 396 -7.19 -11.25 -4.08
C SER A 396 -7.59 -12.37 -3.10
N VAL A 397 -6.61 -13.12 -2.56
CA VAL A 397 -6.88 -14.29 -1.69
C VAL A 397 -6.68 -14.02 -0.20
N LEU A 398 -6.09 -12.88 0.18
CA LEU A 398 -5.72 -12.59 1.58
C LEU A 398 -6.92 -12.24 2.47
N ARG A 399 -7.97 -11.61 1.90
CA ARG A 399 -9.16 -11.20 2.66
C ARG A 399 -9.77 -12.33 3.48
N ALA A 400 -9.98 -13.50 2.84
CA ALA A 400 -10.60 -14.64 3.49
C ALA A 400 -9.77 -15.17 4.67
N ARG A 401 -8.47 -14.93 4.69
CA ARG A 401 -7.49 -15.44 5.65
C ARG A 401 -7.20 -14.50 6.82
N ALA A 402 -7.96 -13.42 6.96
CA ALA A 402 -7.75 -12.35 7.95
C ALA A 402 -6.38 -11.65 7.83
N ILE A 403 -5.83 -11.57 6.62
CA ILE A 403 -4.61 -10.83 6.30
C ILE A 403 -5.03 -9.56 5.56
N ARG A 404 -4.60 -8.40 6.06
CA ARG A 404 -4.96 -7.08 5.54
C ARG A 404 -3.70 -6.36 5.08
N VAL A 405 -3.75 -5.71 3.91
CA VAL A 405 -2.58 -5.05 3.33
C VAL A 405 -2.87 -3.57 3.12
N CYS A 406 -1.95 -2.72 3.59
CA CYS A 406 -1.93 -1.30 3.29
C CYS A 406 -0.77 -1.03 2.33
N CYS A 407 -1.07 -0.67 1.08
CA CYS A 407 -0.09 -0.28 0.07
C CYS A 407 0.04 1.24 0.05
N ILE A 408 1.22 1.76 0.41
CA ILE A 408 1.46 3.20 0.49
C ILE A 408 2.52 3.57 -0.56
N VAL A 409 2.13 4.46 -1.46
CA VAL A 409 2.96 4.92 -2.58
C VAL A 409 2.97 6.45 -2.66
N GLN A 410 4.00 7.02 -3.25
CA GLN A 410 4.07 8.47 -3.43
C GLN A 410 3.24 8.92 -4.63
N SER A 411 3.22 8.14 -5.69
CA SER A 411 2.48 8.44 -6.91
C SER A 411 2.05 7.17 -7.66
N LEU A 412 1.07 7.31 -8.54
CA LEU A 412 0.65 6.22 -9.42
C LEU A 412 1.76 5.83 -10.41
N GLY A 413 2.55 6.80 -10.89
CA GLY A 413 3.66 6.56 -11.80
C GLY A 413 4.73 5.63 -11.19
N GLN A 414 5.00 5.78 -9.89
CA GLN A 414 5.89 4.85 -9.17
C GLN A 414 5.31 3.44 -9.13
N LEU A 415 4.01 3.30 -8.86
CA LEU A 415 3.36 1.98 -8.84
C LEU A 415 3.40 1.32 -10.21
N GLN A 416 3.16 2.09 -11.30
CA GLN A 416 3.25 1.59 -12.68
C GLN A 416 4.66 1.14 -13.05
N SER A 417 5.68 1.88 -12.63
CA SER A 417 7.08 1.54 -12.88
C SER A 417 7.49 0.22 -12.20
N ARG A 418 6.99 -0.03 -10.97
CA ARG A 418 7.35 -1.22 -10.19
C ARG A 418 6.52 -2.46 -10.53
N PHE A 419 5.32 -2.26 -11.05
CA PHE A 419 4.39 -3.33 -11.44
C PHE A 419 3.93 -3.10 -12.89
N PRO A 420 4.83 -3.37 -13.87
CA PRO A 420 4.54 -3.19 -15.29
C PRO A 420 3.43 -4.13 -15.78
N ASP A 421 3.13 -4.09 -17.07
CA ASP A 421 2.20 -5.00 -17.75
C ASP A 421 0.80 -5.07 -17.11
N HIS A 422 0.26 -3.89 -16.73
CA HIS A 422 -1.04 -3.74 -16.07
C HIS A 422 -1.17 -4.37 -14.67
N GLN A 423 -0.11 -4.92 -14.09
CA GLN A 423 -0.13 -5.45 -12.72
C GLN A 423 -0.53 -4.39 -11.69
N TRP A 424 -0.11 -3.15 -11.90
CA TRP A 424 -0.52 -2.01 -11.07
C TRP A 424 -2.04 -1.81 -11.04
N ALA A 425 -2.72 -2.01 -12.18
CA ALA A 425 -4.17 -1.87 -12.27
C ALA A 425 -4.89 -3.00 -11.51
N GLU A 426 -4.34 -4.22 -11.54
CA GLU A 426 -4.84 -5.35 -10.75
C GLU A 426 -4.66 -5.08 -9.23
N ILE A 427 -3.52 -4.48 -8.82
CA ILE A 427 -3.33 -4.05 -7.43
C ILE A 427 -4.43 -3.06 -7.04
N LEU A 428 -4.65 -2.00 -7.83
CA LEU A 428 -5.68 -1.01 -7.55
C LEU A 428 -7.09 -1.62 -7.48
N GLY A 429 -7.39 -2.58 -8.36
CA GLY A 429 -8.66 -3.31 -8.35
C GLY A 429 -8.90 -4.13 -7.08
N ASN A 430 -7.84 -4.53 -6.39
CA ASN A 430 -7.90 -5.25 -5.11
C ASN A 430 -7.91 -4.33 -3.87
N LEU A 431 -7.78 -3.01 -4.04
CA LEU A 431 -7.82 -2.04 -2.95
C LEU A 431 -9.20 -1.38 -2.89
N ASP A 432 -10.12 -1.94 -2.11
CA ASP A 432 -11.49 -1.41 -1.97
C ASP A 432 -11.51 0.00 -1.37
N ILE A 433 -10.47 0.38 -0.64
CA ILE A 433 -10.32 1.66 0.04
C ILE A 433 -9.09 2.35 -0.53
N GLN A 434 -9.29 3.52 -1.13
CA GLN A 434 -8.19 4.30 -1.67
C GLN A 434 -8.23 5.72 -1.11
N MET A 435 -7.08 6.20 -0.63
CA MET A 435 -6.96 7.50 0.02
C MET A 435 -5.90 8.33 -0.69
N LEU A 436 -6.24 9.54 -1.10
CA LEU A 436 -5.30 10.51 -1.63
C LEU A 436 -4.97 11.57 -0.58
N PHE A 437 -3.73 11.57 -0.13
CA PHE A 437 -3.19 12.56 0.81
C PHE A 437 -2.63 13.81 0.13
N GLY A 438 -2.64 13.85 -1.19
CA GLY A 438 -2.13 14.92 -2.03
C GLY A 438 -1.08 14.39 -3.01
N CYS A 439 -1.05 14.93 -4.21
CA CYS A 439 -0.13 14.54 -5.28
C CYS A 439 0.50 15.76 -5.93
N THR A 440 1.64 15.54 -6.58
CA THR A 440 2.35 16.55 -7.36
C THR A 440 2.47 16.17 -8.83
N ASP A 441 2.05 14.95 -9.18
CA ASP A 441 2.08 14.41 -10.53
C ASP A 441 0.69 14.37 -11.16
N LEU A 442 0.64 14.66 -12.46
CA LEU A 442 -0.61 14.74 -13.21
C LEU A 442 -1.30 13.37 -13.31
N LEU A 443 -0.55 12.30 -13.46
CA LEU A 443 -1.10 10.94 -13.61
C LEU A 443 -1.96 10.52 -12.40
N THR A 444 -1.46 10.77 -11.18
CA THR A 444 -2.23 10.50 -9.96
C THR A 444 -3.45 11.43 -9.86
N ALA A 445 -3.30 12.70 -10.25
CA ALA A 445 -4.41 13.65 -10.26
C ALA A 445 -5.50 13.25 -11.27
N GLU A 446 -5.13 12.85 -12.48
CA GLU A 446 -6.05 12.35 -13.51
C GLU A 446 -6.80 11.09 -13.05
N TYR A 447 -6.10 10.16 -12.44
CA TYR A 447 -6.72 8.95 -11.90
C TYR A 447 -7.82 9.27 -10.89
N PHE A 448 -7.56 10.12 -9.90
CA PHE A 448 -8.56 10.50 -8.90
C PHE A 448 -9.64 11.42 -9.48
N SER A 449 -9.33 12.22 -10.49
CA SER A 449 -10.32 12.99 -11.24
C SER A 449 -11.32 12.09 -11.95
N GLN A 450 -10.84 11.08 -12.68
CA GLN A 450 -11.70 10.08 -13.33
C GLN A 450 -12.54 9.31 -12.31
N ARG A 451 -11.96 8.92 -11.18
CA ARG A 451 -12.71 8.26 -10.09
C ARG A 451 -13.75 9.17 -9.44
N SER A 452 -13.59 10.47 -9.50
CA SER A 452 -14.58 11.40 -8.98
C SER A 452 -15.89 11.39 -9.78
N GLY A 453 -15.84 10.86 -11.00
CA GLY A 453 -16.98 10.75 -11.90
C GLY A 453 -17.36 12.06 -12.55
N GLU A 454 -18.32 11.99 -13.45
CA GLU A 454 -18.82 13.12 -14.23
C GLU A 454 -20.16 13.60 -13.72
N MET A 455 -20.38 14.91 -13.79
CA MET A 455 -21.60 15.58 -13.40
C MET A 455 -22.08 16.53 -14.50
N THR A 456 -23.37 16.80 -14.50
CA THR A 456 -23.99 17.79 -15.37
C THR A 456 -24.00 19.15 -14.66
N VAL A 457 -23.56 20.18 -15.34
CA VAL A 457 -23.55 21.56 -14.86
C VAL A 457 -24.38 22.45 -15.78
N ASP A 458 -25.03 23.45 -15.20
CA ASP A 458 -25.75 24.45 -15.98
C ASP A 458 -24.77 25.49 -16.54
N VAL A 459 -24.88 25.76 -17.84
CA VAL A 459 -24.04 26.72 -18.53
C VAL A 459 -24.95 27.83 -19.04
N GLN A 460 -24.73 29.06 -18.57
CA GLN A 460 -25.40 30.25 -19.05
C GLN A 460 -24.47 31.05 -19.95
N SER A 461 -24.90 31.29 -21.18
CA SER A 461 -24.20 32.14 -22.13
C SER A 461 -25.02 33.40 -22.38
N GLN A 462 -24.40 34.55 -22.09
CA GLN A 462 -25.03 35.84 -22.36
C GLN A 462 -24.36 36.50 -23.58
N MET A 463 -25.10 36.67 -24.65
CA MET A 463 -24.66 37.34 -25.83
C MET A 463 -25.25 38.76 -25.87
N THR A 464 -24.40 39.80 -25.86
CA THR A 464 -24.81 41.19 -26.01
C THR A 464 -24.54 41.63 -27.44
N MET A 465 -25.58 41.79 -28.25
CA MET A 465 -25.44 42.40 -29.56
C MET A 465 -25.58 43.92 -29.45
N ARG A 466 -24.54 44.65 -29.82
CA ARG A 466 -24.58 46.10 -30.02
C ARG A 466 -24.83 46.36 -31.50
N GLN A 467 -26.08 46.57 -31.90
CA GLN A 467 -26.36 47.09 -33.23
C GLN A 467 -26.26 48.60 -33.19
N SER A 468 -25.29 49.12 -33.96
CA SER A 468 -25.19 50.55 -34.24
C SER A 468 -25.98 50.86 -35.51
N ILE A 469 -27.21 51.33 -35.34
CA ILE A 469 -27.93 51.98 -36.44
C ILE A 469 -28.23 53.42 -36.01
N ALA A 470 -27.51 54.35 -36.65
CA ALA A 470 -27.78 55.81 -36.66
C ALA A 470 -28.14 56.47 -35.31
N ILE A 471 -27.14 57.06 -34.72
CA ILE A 471 -27.06 58.38 -34.02
C ILE A 471 -27.86 58.54 -32.71
N THR A 472 -28.97 57.85 -32.40
CA THR A 472 -29.77 58.29 -31.24
C THR A 472 -30.32 57.21 -30.30
N GLN A 473 -30.26 55.91 -30.58
CA GLN A 473 -30.70 54.86 -29.61
C GLN A 473 -29.93 53.54 -29.78
N VAL A 474 -29.02 53.27 -28.86
CA VAL A 474 -28.45 51.94 -28.68
C VAL A 474 -29.38 51.15 -27.75
N VAL A 475 -30.21 50.27 -28.32
CA VAL A 475 -30.95 49.30 -27.55
C VAL A 475 -30.11 48.01 -27.52
N PRO A 476 -29.49 47.67 -26.38
CA PRO A 476 -28.75 46.41 -26.27
C PRO A 476 -29.73 45.24 -26.31
N GLN A 477 -29.60 44.37 -27.32
CA GLN A 477 -30.32 43.11 -27.34
C GLN A 477 -29.51 42.09 -26.55
N TYR A 478 -30.11 41.57 -25.47
CA TYR A 478 -29.55 40.51 -24.68
C TYR A 478 -30.16 39.18 -25.11
N ARG A 479 -29.32 38.24 -25.49
CA ARG A 479 -29.74 36.84 -25.69
C ARG A 479 -29.13 36.02 -24.58
N LEU A 480 -29.98 35.49 -23.69
CA LEU A 480 -29.61 34.52 -22.69
C LEU A 480 -29.84 33.11 -23.30
N SER A 481 -28.82 32.31 -23.34
CA SER A 481 -28.91 30.92 -23.76
C SER A 481 -28.53 30.03 -22.57
N GLU A 482 -29.42 29.15 -22.20
CA GLU A 482 -29.19 28.14 -21.15
C GLU A 482 -28.91 26.81 -21.82
N SER A 483 -27.83 26.18 -21.42
CA SER A 483 -27.42 24.86 -21.87
C SER A 483 -26.87 24.05 -20.69
N VAL A 484 -26.63 22.78 -20.90
CA VAL A 484 -25.96 21.94 -19.91
C VAL A 484 -24.58 21.52 -20.44
N GLY A 485 -23.61 21.41 -19.54
CA GLY A 485 -22.25 21.02 -19.84
C GLY A 485 -21.82 19.80 -18.99
N GLN A 486 -20.77 19.18 -19.43
CA GLN A 486 -20.10 18.07 -18.72
C GLN A 486 -18.94 18.62 -17.89
N ARG A 487 -18.81 18.15 -16.65
CA ARG A 487 -17.68 18.44 -15.78
C ARG A 487 -17.39 17.25 -14.89
N THR A 488 -16.12 16.95 -14.67
CA THR A 488 -15.74 16.03 -13.58
C THR A 488 -16.00 16.69 -12.22
N LEU A 489 -16.40 15.91 -11.22
CA LEU A 489 -16.64 16.43 -9.87
C LEU A 489 -15.39 17.15 -9.34
N LEU A 490 -14.19 16.57 -9.56
CA LEU A 490 -12.91 17.19 -9.31
C LEU A 490 -12.06 17.14 -10.57
N THR A 491 -11.58 18.30 -11.04
CA THR A 491 -10.62 18.38 -12.14
C THR A 491 -9.19 18.06 -11.64
N PRO A 492 -8.27 17.59 -12.51
CA PRO A 492 -6.90 17.29 -12.09
C PRO A 492 -6.18 18.46 -11.41
N ASP A 493 -6.41 19.68 -11.86
CA ASP A 493 -5.83 20.88 -11.27
C ASP A 493 -6.40 21.20 -9.87
N GLU A 494 -7.67 20.91 -9.62
CA GLU A 494 -8.27 21.01 -8.29
C GLU A 494 -7.67 19.99 -7.32
N ILE A 495 -7.38 18.77 -7.81
CA ILE A 495 -6.73 17.73 -7.03
C ILE A 495 -5.28 18.08 -6.70
N LEU A 496 -4.52 18.62 -7.66
CA LEU A 496 -3.16 19.10 -7.43
C LEU A 496 -3.09 20.23 -6.40
N ARG A 497 -4.18 21.00 -6.24
CA ARG A 497 -4.30 22.08 -5.25
C ARG A 497 -5.01 21.65 -3.96
N LEU A 498 -5.16 20.34 -3.72
CA LEU A 498 -5.78 19.85 -2.48
C LEU A 498 -5.02 20.38 -1.25
N PRO A 499 -5.69 21.04 -0.29
CA PRO A 499 -5.05 21.53 0.93
C PRO A 499 -4.34 20.41 1.70
N ASN A 500 -3.15 20.72 2.28
CA ASN A 500 -2.33 19.73 2.94
C ASN A 500 -2.92 19.17 4.24
N ASP A 501 -4.01 19.72 4.76
CA ASP A 501 -4.76 19.18 5.91
C ASP A 501 -5.95 18.30 5.49
N GLU A 502 -6.20 18.17 4.18
CA GLU A 502 -7.31 17.41 3.63
C GLU A 502 -6.85 16.17 2.87
N LEU A 503 -7.77 15.23 2.71
CA LEU A 503 -7.61 14.03 1.90
C LEU A 503 -8.89 13.70 1.14
N LEU A 504 -8.75 12.91 0.08
CA LEU A 504 -9.88 12.31 -0.63
C LEU A 504 -9.93 10.81 -0.32
N LEU A 505 -11.12 10.34 0.03
CA LEU A 505 -11.41 8.93 0.28
C LEU A 505 -12.32 8.41 -0.84
N ALA A 506 -11.88 7.35 -1.49
CA ALA A 506 -12.64 6.60 -2.49
C ALA A 506 -12.89 5.19 -1.98
N LEU A 507 -14.14 4.82 -1.79
CA LEU A 507 -14.58 3.47 -1.46
C LEU A 507 -15.14 2.79 -2.71
N ARG A 508 -15.03 1.48 -2.79
CA ARG A 508 -15.58 0.70 -3.91
C ARG A 508 -17.11 0.85 -3.97
N GLY A 509 -17.61 1.32 -5.11
CA GLY A 509 -19.07 1.49 -5.34
C GLY A 509 -19.70 2.68 -4.65
N CYS A 510 -18.90 3.60 -4.08
CA CYS A 510 -19.37 4.79 -3.39
C CYS A 510 -18.85 6.07 -4.06
N ASN A 511 -19.57 7.18 -3.80
CA ASN A 511 -19.13 8.51 -4.14
C ASN A 511 -17.88 8.91 -3.33
N LEU A 512 -17.10 9.88 -3.84
CA LEU A 512 -15.94 10.41 -3.14
C LEU A 512 -16.34 11.13 -1.85
N LEU A 513 -15.49 10.99 -0.83
CA LEU A 513 -15.62 11.74 0.42
C LEU A 513 -14.35 12.58 0.64
N ARG A 514 -14.52 13.85 0.97
CA ARG A 514 -13.45 14.79 1.34
C ARG A 514 -13.40 14.89 2.86
N LEU A 515 -12.24 14.59 3.44
CA LEU A 515 -12.04 14.56 4.89
C LEU A 515 -10.83 15.39 5.27
N LYS A 516 -10.76 15.80 6.53
CA LYS A 516 -9.52 16.29 7.12
C LYS A 516 -8.65 15.14 7.57
N LYS A 517 -7.33 15.30 7.44
CA LYS A 517 -6.35 14.33 7.94
C LYS A 517 -6.39 14.30 9.47
N TYR A 518 -6.36 13.10 10.01
CA TYR A 518 -6.20 12.92 11.45
C TYR A 518 -4.70 12.93 11.80
N ASP A 519 -4.31 13.60 12.85
CA ASP A 519 -2.92 13.56 13.35
C ASP A 519 -2.83 12.61 14.54
N TYR A 520 -1.84 11.70 14.54
CA TYR A 520 -1.65 10.73 15.63
C TYR A 520 -1.44 11.40 17.00
N ALA A 521 -0.95 12.63 17.05
CA ALA A 521 -0.81 13.39 18.29
C ALA A 521 -2.17 13.74 18.94
N GLN A 522 -3.27 13.66 18.19
CA GLN A 522 -4.64 13.79 18.71
C GLN A 522 -5.19 12.45 19.22
N HIS A 523 -4.52 11.34 18.91
CA HIS A 523 -4.92 10.03 19.39
C HIS A 523 -4.61 9.92 20.89
N PRO A 524 -5.53 9.43 21.74
CA PRO A 524 -5.30 9.31 23.18
C PRO A 524 -3.99 8.59 23.52
N ASP A 525 -3.71 7.47 22.86
CA ASP A 525 -2.47 6.70 23.07
C ASP A 525 -1.26 7.36 22.39
N GLY A 526 -1.48 8.22 21.39
CA GLY A 526 -0.44 8.96 20.70
C GLY A 526 0.20 10.07 21.52
N GLN A 527 -0.49 10.53 22.59
CA GLN A 527 0.00 11.56 23.50
C GLN A 527 0.98 11.01 24.55
N SER A 528 0.97 9.70 24.77
CA SER A 528 1.78 9.02 25.80
C SER A 528 2.89 8.13 25.21
N LEU A 529 3.27 8.36 23.96
CA LEU A 529 4.32 7.58 23.30
C LEU A 529 5.68 7.82 23.96
N VAL A 530 6.38 6.73 24.26
CA VAL A 530 7.75 6.74 24.79
C VAL A 530 8.69 6.21 23.71
N PRO A 531 9.66 7.01 23.28
CA PRO A 531 10.63 6.55 22.27
C PRO A 531 11.44 5.34 22.77
N SER A 532 11.76 4.45 21.86
CA SER A 532 12.61 3.28 22.10
C SER A 532 13.76 3.24 21.10
N ASP A 533 14.96 3.07 21.59
CA ASP A 533 16.11 2.79 20.71
C ASP A 533 16.12 1.31 20.31
N ILE A 534 16.67 1.06 19.13
CA ILE A 534 16.90 -0.31 18.66
C ILE A 534 18.09 -0.86 19.46
N GLN A 535 17.93 -2.06 20.01
CA GLN A 535 18.97 -2.70 20.80
C GLN A 535 20.16 -3.06 19.91
N THR A 536 21.38 -2.84 20.43
CA THR A 536 22.59 -3.37 19.82
C THR A 536 22.73 -4.83 20.17
N TYR A 537 22.83 -5.68 19.16
CA TYR A 537 23.09 -7.11 19.37
C TYR A 537 24.59 -7.34 19.39
N PRO A 538 25.11 -8.16 20.32
CA PRO A 538 26.53 -8.53 20.31
C PRO A 538 26.86 -9.23 19.00
N SER A 539 28.06 -8.96 18.44
CA SER A 539 28.55 -9.72 17.29
C SER A 539 28.51 -11.22 17.62
N PRO A 540 28.07 -12.08 16.70
CA PRO A 540 28.16 -13.51 16.93
C PRO A 540 29.62 -13.84 17.22
N PRO A 541 29.90 -14.84 18.09
CA PRO A 541 31.27 -15.31 18.28
C PRO A 541 31.86 -15.65 16.90
N GLU A 542 33.11 -15.26 16.68
CA GLU A 542 33.81 -15.60 15.43
C GLU A 542 33.66 -17.09 15.20
N ILE A 543 33.02 -17.44 14.10
CA ILE A 543 32.84 -18.83 13.73
C ILE A 543 34.19 -19.23 13.18
N GLU A 544 34.98 -20.02 13.93
CA GLU A 544 36.01 -20.85 13.31
C GLU A 544 35.34 -21.54 12.12
N GLN A 545 35.88 -21.25 10.93
CA GLN A 545 35.31 -21.70 9.67
C GLN A 545 35.16 -23.23 9.73
N ASP A 546 33.94 -23.71 9.98
CA ASP A 546 33.55 -25.10 9.71
C ASP A 546 33.49 -25.34 8.18
N VAL A 547 34.51 -24.85 7.48
CA VAL A 547 34.84 -25.36 6.16
C VAL A 547 35.56 -26.67 6.46
N ALA A 548 34.78 -27.69 6.79
CA ALA A 548 35.29 -29.05 6.74
C ALA A 548 35.94 -29.22 5.37
N ALA A 549 37.25 -29.31 5.35
CA ALA A 549 38.03 -29.44 4.16
C ALA A 549 37.32 -30.46 3.24
N ALA A 550 37.00 -30.02 2.01
CA ALA A 550 36.43 -30.92 1.02
C ALA A 550 37.25 -32.23 1.10
N PRO A 551 36.64 -33.41 1.29
CA PRO A 551 37.37 -34.62 1.53
C PRO A 551 38.48 -34.77 0.50
N SER A 552 39.73 -34.78 0.97
CA SER A 552 40.92 -34.86 0.14
C SER A 552 40.72 -35.96 -0.90
N PRO A 553 40.96 -35.74 -2.19
CA PRO A 553 40.75 -36.76 -3.20
C PRO A 553 41.62 -37.96 -2.83
N THR A 554 40.96 -39.06 -2.51
CA THR A 554 41.69 -40.33 -2.29
C THR A 554 42.56 -40.57 -3.50
N PRO A 555 43.88 -40.78 -3.35
CA PRO A 555 44.75 -40.94 -4.48
C PRO A 555 44.26 -42.11 -5.32
N ARG A 556 43.90 -41.88 -6.56
CA ARG A 556 43.58 -42.94 -7.51
C ARG A 556 44.83 -43.82 -7.62
N LYS A 557 44.67 -45.13 -7.30
CA LYS A 557 45.71 -46.09 -7.64
C LYS A 557 46.03 -45.95 -9.12
N PRO A 558 47.31 -45.87 -9.51
CA PRO A 558 47.68 -45.78 -10.91
C PRO A 558 47.12 -47.02 -11.64
N VAL A 559 46.30 -46.75 -12.66
CA VAL A 559 45.88 -47.79 -13.60
C VAL A 559 47.11 -48.11 -14.45
N THR A 560 47.74 -49.19 -14.15
CA THR A 560 48.83 -49.74 -14.98
C THR A 560 48.21 -50.24 -16.28
N HIS A 561 48.21 -49.39 -17.30
CA HIS A 561 47.93 -49.88 -18.65
C HIS A 561 49.10 -50.76 -19.08
N LEU A 562 48.90 -52.06 -19.03
CA LEU A 562 49.73 -53.03 -19.76
C LEU A 562 49.52 -52.76 -21.25
N TYR A 563 50.47 -52.06 -21.86
CA TYR A 563 50.57 -51.89 -23.29
C TYR A 563 50.96 -53.23 -23.91
N GLN A 564 49.99 -53.93 -24.55
CA GLN A 564 50.29 -55.01 -25.48
C GLN A 564 50.52 -54.41 -26.87
N PRO A 565 51.71 -54.61 -27.48
CA PRO A 565 51.95 -54.17 -28.84
C PRO A 565 51.10 -55.01 -29.80
N ALA A 566 50.28 -54.33 -30.59
CA ALA A 566 49.54 -54.97 -31.69
C ALA A 566 50.52 -55.56 -32.71
N GLN A 567 50.36 -56.84 -32.98
CA GLN A 567 51.05 -57.51 -34.09
C GLN A 567 50.66 -56.85 -35.43
N GLN A 568 51.66 -56.37 -36.18
CA GLN A 568 51.55 -56.05 -37.60
C GLN A 568 51.05 -57.25 -38.36
N ASN A 569 49.89 -57.16 -38.95
CA ASN A 569 49.50 -58.06 -40.03
C ASN A 569 49.42 -57.29 -41.33
N ASP A 570 50.29 -57.71 -42.28
CA ASP A 570 50.28 -57.41 -43.68
C ASP A 570 48.92 -57.57 -44.36
N PHE A 571 48.41 -56.52 -44.97
CA PHE A 571 47.50 -56.61 -46.08
C PHE A 571 47.81 -55.47 -47.08
N LEU A 572 48.90 -55.66 -47.81
CA LEU A 572 49.06 -55.13 -49.15
C LEU A 572 49.10 -56.32 -50.07
N ARG A 573 48.01 -56.59 -50.84
CA ARG A 573 47.92 -57.14 -52.20
C ARG A 573 46.50 -57.63 -52.43
N ARG A 574 45.67 -56.80 -52.97
CA ARG A 574 45.03 -56.91 -54.30
C ARG A 574 44.12 -55.72 -54.54
#